data_e673aa43b30b14756f03bb278d7346f7
#
_entry.id   e673aa43b30b14756f03bb278d7346f7
#
_cell.length_a   1.000
_cell.length_b   1.000
_cell.length_c   1.000
_cell.angle_alpha   90.00
_cell.angle_beta   90.00
_cell.angle_gamma   90.00
#
_symmetry.space_group_name_H-M   'P 1'
#
loop_
_entity.id
_entity.type
_entity.pdbx_description
1 polymer ?
#
loop_
_entity_poly.entity_id
_entity_poly.type
_entity_poly.pdbx_seq_one_letter_code
_entity_poly.pdbx_strand_id
1 'polypeptide(L)'
;VAVSGPVDLLVSAGEPGTVLRVSRGDAMLTRVTGTGCLLGALSAACSVVAHPFHAAAAATYWLSIAGELAASRASGPGSFRVELLDALDEVGRAAQGSAGEGEK
;
A
#
# COMPACT_ATOMS: atom_id res chain seq x y z
N VAL A 1 -4.26 -14.64 1.53
CA VAL A 1 -4.60 -14.08 2.82
C VAL A 1 -3.56 -13.03 3.19
N ALA A 2 -4.03 -11.89 3.59
CA ALA A 2 -3.17 -10.78 4.05
C ALA A 2 -3.49 -10.47 5.51
N VAL A 3 -2.46 -10.39 6.34
CA VAL A 3 -2.59 -10.03 7.76
C VAL A 3 -1.80 -8.76 8.00
N SER A 4 -2.49 -7.72 8.45
CA SER A 4 -1.89 -6.43 8.76
C SER A 4 -1.30 -6.40 10.16
N GLY A 5 -0.20 -5.67 10.33
CA GLY A 5 0.48 -5.49 11.60
C GLY A 5 1.71 -4.62 11.45
N PRO A 6 2.62 -4.59 12.43
CA PRO A 6 3.91 -3.90 12.27
C PRO A 6 4.70 -4.41 11.07
N VAL A 7 4.55 -5.70 10.76
CA VAL A 7 4.99 -6.32 9.52
C VAL A 7 3.77 -6.95 8.88
N ASP A 8 3.46 -6.56 7.67
CA ASP A 8 2.35 -7.15 6.94
C ASP A 8 2.77 -8.49 6.35
N LEU A 9 1.90 -9.50 6.51
CA LEU A 9 2.15 -10.86 6.03
C LEU A 9 1.14 -11.21 4.95
N LEU A 10 1.62 -11.71 3.83
CA LEU A 10 0.78 -12.18 2.73
C LEU A 10 1.10 -13.64 2.44
N VAL A 11 0.05 -14.45 2.38
CA VAL A 11 0.17 -15.90 2.12
C VAL A 11 -0.67 -16.24 0.90
N SER A 12 -0.07 -16.93 -0.06
CA SER A 12 -0.78 -17.41 -1.25
C SER A 12 -1.38 -18.79 -0.99
N ALA A 13 -2.67 -18.95 -1.30
CA ALA A 13 -3.34 -20.25 -1.25
C ALA A 13 -2.87 -21.18 -2.37
N GLY A 14 -2.45 -20.61 -3.51
CA GLY A 14 -1.98 -21.37 -4.65
C GLY A 14 -0.54 -21.87 -4.54
N GLU A 15 0.23 -21.31 -3.61
CA GLU A 15 1.63 -21.67 -3.38
C GLU A 15 1.87 -21.83 -1.88
N PRO A 16 1.51 -22.99 -1.30
CA PRO A 16 1.70 -23.23 0.13
C PRO A 16 3.16 -23.05 0.53
N GLY A 17 3.37 -22.33 1.62
CA GLY A 17 4.71 -22.02 2.11
C GLY A 17 5.29 -20.70 1.61
N THR A 18 4.67 -20.08 0.60
CA THR A 18 5.09 -18.76 0.15
C THR A 18 4.49 -17.69 1.05
N VAL A 19 5.34 -16.93 1.73
CA VAL A 19 4.94 -15.84 2.61
C VAL A 19 5.73 -14.60 2.21
N LEU A 20 5.01 -13.53 1.88
CA LEU A 20 5.63 -12.23 1.63
C LEU A 20 5.48 -11.36 2.87
N ARG A 21 6.58 -10.74 3.29
CA ARG A 21 6.60 -9.80 4.40
C ARG A 21 6.82 -8.38 3.87
N VAL A 22 5.98 -7.46 4.33
CA VAL A 22 6.14 -6.05 4.03
C VAL A 22 6.34 -5.33 5.36
N SER A 23 7.56 -4.82 5.58
CA SER A 23 7.95 -4.16 6.83
C SER A 23 8.05 -2.64 6.69
N ARG A 24 7.53 -2.09 5.61
CA ARG A 24 7.47 -0.64 5.37
C ARG A 24 6.17 -0.05 5.87
N GLY A 25 6.19 1.24 6.08
CA GLY A 25 5.04 1.99 6.53
C GLY A 25 5.32 2.70 7.85
N ASP A 26 4.34 3.43 8.32
CA ASP A 26 4.44 4.21 9.55
C ASP A 26 3.33 3.82 10.51
N ALA A 27 3.62 3.88 11.83
CA ALA A 27 2.64 3.60 12.88
C ALA A 27 1.43 4.53 12.81
N MET A 28 1.54 5.70 12.19
CA MET A 28 0.43 6.63 12.01
C MET A 28 -0.73 6.01 11.23
N LEU A 29 -0.46 5.02 10.37
CA LEU A 29 -1.50 4.29 9.65
C LEU A 29 -2.50 3.60 10.60
N THR A 30 -2.05 3.21 11.79
CA THR A 30 -2.92 2.57 12.78
C THR A 30 -3.76 3.57 13.58
N ARG A 31 -3.40 4.86 13.51
CA ARG A 31 -4.06 5.93 14.27
C ARG A 31 -5.16 6.63 13.50
N VAL A 32 -5.31 6.32 12.23
CA VAL A 32 -6.29 6.95 11.35
C VAL A 32 -7.33 5.92 10.93
N THR A 33 -8.60 6.25 11.11
CA THR A 33 -9.73 5.39 10.72
C THR A 33 -9.81 5.28 9.19
N GLY A 34 -10.08 4.09 8.70
CA GLY A 34 -10.32 3.86 7.27
C GLY A 34 -9.13 3.36 6.47
N THR A 35 -7.93 3.26 7.08
CA THR A 35 -6.75 2.77 6.35
C THR A 35 -6.89 1.31 5.93
N GLY A 36 -7.54 0.47 6.76
CA GLY A 36 -7.83 -0.92 6.40
C GLY A 36 -8.80 -1.03 5.23
N CYS A 37 -9.86 -0.20 5.23
CA CYS A 37 -10.80 -0.13 4.11
C CYS A 37 -10.12 0.37 2.84
N LEU A 38 -9.22 1.32 2.96
CA LEU A 38 -8.44 1.84 1.84
C LEU A 38 -7.55 0.74 1.25
N LEU A 39 -6.89 -0.05 2.10
CA LEU A 39 -6.08 -1.19 1.66
C LEU A 39 -6.94 -2.20 0.89
N GLY A 40 -8.14 -2.50 1.40
CA GLY A 40 -9.08 -3.38 0.71
C GLY A 40 -9.47 -2.86 -0.66
N ALA A 41 -9.77 -1.56 -0.77
CA ALA A 41 -10.13 -0.92 -2.03
C ALA A 41 -8.96 -0.95 -3.03
N LEU A 42 -7.75 -0.65 -2.57
CA LEU A 42 -6.55 -0.71 -3.41
C LEU A 42 -6.27 -2.14 -3.90
N SER A 43 -6.42 -3.13 -3.02
CA SER A 43 -6.25 -4.54 -3.38
C SER A 43 -7.25 -4.97 -4.44
N ALA A 44 -8.51 -4.57 -4.29
CA ALA A 44 -9.57 -4.87 -5.26
C ALA A 44 -9.26 -4.22 -6.62
N ALA A 45 -8.83 -2.97 -6.63
CA ALA A 45 -8.49 -2.26 -7.86
C ALA A 45 -7.30 -2.93 -8.57
N CYS A 46 -6.25 -3.31 -7.84
CA CYS A 46 -5.09 -3.99 -8.40
C CYS A 46 -5.44 -5.38 -8.93
N SER A 47 -6.42 -6.07 -8.35
CA SER A 47 -6.83 -7.41 -8.76
C SER A 47 -7.46 -7.47 -10.15
N VAL A 48 -7.84 -6.33 -10.71
CA VAL A 48 -8.36 -6.23 -12.09
C VAL A 48 -7.26 -6.55 -13.11
N VAL A 49 -6.01 -6.24 -12.79
CA VAL A 49 -4.88 -6.36 -13.73
C VAL A 49 -3.79 -7.33 -13.28
N ALA A 50 -3.96 -7.95 -12.12
CA ALA A 50 -2.93 -8.83 -11.55
C ALA A 50 -3.56 -10.00 -10.79
N HIS A 51 -2.78 -11.07 -10.61
CA HIS A 51 -3.18 -12.19 -9.74
C HIS A 51 -3.46 -11.67 -8.32
N PRO A 52 -4.48 -12.19 -7.62
CA PRO A 52 -4.86 -11.67 -6.29
C PRO A 52 -3.73 -11.55 -5.28
N PHE A 53 -2.80 -12.50 -5.25
CA PHE A 53 -1.65 -12.42 -4.35
C PHE A 53 -0.74 -11.24 -4.70
N HIS A 54 -0.43 -11.06 -5.97
CA HIS A 54 0.40 -9.94 -6.44
C HIS A 54 -0.34 -8.60 -6.28
N ALA A 55 -1.65 -8.60 -6.49
CA ALA A 55 -2.46 -7.40 -6.30
C ALA A 55 -2.44 -6.95 -4.84
N ALA A 56 -2.63 -7.88 -3.90
CA ALA A 56 -2.57 -7.58 -2.46
C ALA A 56 -1.18 -7.10 -2.04
N ALA A 57 -0.13 -7.73 -2.56
CA ALA A 57 1.25 -7.35 -2.29
C ALA A 57 1.54 -5.93 -2.78
N ALA A 58 1.14 -5.62 -4.02
CA ALA A 58 1.33 -4.29 -4.61
C ALA A 58 0.57 -3.22 -3.84
N ALA A 59 -0.69 -3.49 -3.47
CA ALA A 59 -1.51 -2.55 -2.71
C ALA A 59 -0.94 -2.30 -1.32
N THR A 60 -0.49 -3.35 -0.63
CA THR A 60 0.13 -3.25 0.70
C THR A 60 1.40 -2.41 0.63
N TYR A 61 2.25 -2.68 -0.34
CA TYR A 61 3.51 -1.93 -0.54
C TYR A 61 3.22 -0.47 -0.87
N TRP A 62 2.29 -0.22 -1.79
CA TRP A 62 1.89 1.13 -2.20
C TRP A 62 1.40 1.94 -1.00
N LEU A 63 0.47 1.38 -0.21
CA LEU A 63 -0.05 2.04 0.98
C LEU A 63 1.05 2.30 2.00
N SER A 64 1.97 1.36 2.20
CA SER A 64 3.08 1.49 3.14
C SER A 64 4.04 2.62 2.76
N ILE A 65 4.41 2.72 1.49
CA ILE A 65 5.28 3.79 0.99
C ILE A 65 4.57 5.14 1.12
N ALA A 66 3.31 5.21 0.74
CA ALA A 66 2.52 6.44 0.88
C ALA A 66 2.38 6.84 2.35
N GLY A 67 2.23 5.87 3.25
CA GLY A 67 2.18 6.11 4.68
C GLY A 67 3.47 6.72 5.23
N GLU A 68 4.62 6.21 4.82
CA GLU A 68 5.92 6.77 5.21
C GLU A 68 6.07 8.22 4.71
N LEU A 69 5.71 8.46 3.46
CA LEU A 69 5.79 9.78 2.86
C LEU A 69 4.85 10.76 3.56
N ALA A 70 3.61 10.35 3.81
CA ALA A 70 2.62 11.17 4.51
C ALA A 70 3.07 11.50 5.94
N ALA A 71 3.63 10.52 6.66
CA ALA A 71 4.11 10.73 8.01
C ALA A 71 5.23 11.78 8.08
N SER A 72 6.09 11.83 7.06
CA SER A 72 7.16 12.82 6.99
C SER A 72 6.65 14.26 6.81
N ARG A 73 5.42 14.42 6.32
CA ARG A 73 4.80 15.72 6.01
C ARG A 73 3.74 16.14 7.02
N ALA A 74 3.16 15.15 7.74
CA ALA A 74 2.04 15.41 8.64
C ALA A 74 2.52 15.93 9.99
N SER A 75 1.71 16.80 10.61
CA SER A 75 1.93 17.28 11.98
C SER A 75 1.08 16.52 13.00
N GLY A 76 0.14 15.68 12.55
CA GLY A 76 -0.72 14.90 13.42
C GLY A 76 -1.66 14.00 12.62
N PRO A 77 -2.56 13.25 13.29
CA PRO A 77 -3.45 12.31 12.58
C PRO A 77 -4.37 12.96 11.55
N GLY A 78 -4.84 14.18 11.81
CA GLY A 78 -5.72 14.90 10.89
C GLY A 78 -5.03 15.26 9.59
N SER A 79 -3.86 15.90 9.67
CA SER A 79 -3.07 16.24 8.49
C SER A 79 -2.51 14.98 7.82
N PHE A 80 -2.22 13.93 8.57
CA PHE A 80 -1.79 12.64 8.02
C PHE A 80 -2.82 12.08 7.04
N ARG A 81 -4.12 12.13 7.38
CA ARG A 81 -5.18 11.65 6.48
C ARG A 81 -5.13 12.34 5.11
N VAL A 82 -4.99 13.66 5.13
CA VAL A 82 -4.92 14.46 3.91
C VAL A 82 -3.65 14.14 3.13
N GLU A 83 -2.52 14.14 3.82
CA GLU A 83 -1.23 13.84 3.21
C GLU A 83 -1.15 12.42 2.65
N LEU A 84 -1.83 11.45 3.30
CA LEU A 84 -1.86 10.07 2.83
C LEU A 84 -2.54 9.96 1.47
N LEU A 85 -3.66 10.63 1.27
CA LEU A 85 -4.38 10.61 0.00
C LEU A 85 -3.53 11.25 -1.10
N ASP A 86 -2.90 12.37 -0.81
CA ASP A 86 -2.00 13.03 -1.74
C ASP A 86 -0.77 12.16 -2.05
N ALA A 87 -0.22 11.51 -1.03
CA ALA A 87 0.94 10.64 -1.19
C ALA A 87 0.62 9.39 -2.04
N LEU A 88 -0.57 8.81 -1.89
CA LEU A 88 -1.01 7.70 -2.72
C LEU A 88 -1.02 8.07 -4.20
N ASP A 89 -1.54 9.24 -4.51
CA ASP A 89 -1.55 9.74 -5.89
C ASP A 89 -0.12 9.98 -6.40
N GLU A 90 0.71 10.61 -5.60
CA GLU A 90 2.09 10.94 -5.94
C GLU A 90 2.92 9.69 -6.22
N VAL A 91 2.84 8.68 -5.33
CA VAL A 91 3.55 7.41 -5.51
C VAL A 91 3.05 6.67 -6.74
N GLY A 92 1.74 6.66 -6.97
CA GLY A 92 1.14 6.05 -8.14
C GLY A 92 1.59 6.69 -9.44
N ARG A 93 1.65 8.02 -9.47
CA ARG A 93 2.14 8.75 -10.65
C ARG A 93 3.61 8.51 -10.93
N ALA A 94 4.44 8.44 -9.89
CA ALA A 94 5.87 8.17 -10.03
C ALA A 94 6.10 6.79 -10.65
N ALA A 95 5.37 5.77 -10.20
CA ALA A 95 5.44 4.43 -10.76
C ALA A 95 4.98 4.39 -12.22
N GLN A 96 3.90 5.12 -12.53
CA GLN A 96 3.36 5.23 -13.89
C GLN A 96 4.34 5.94 -14.84
N GLY A 97 4.98 7.00 -14.37
CA GLY A 97 5.99 7.71 -15.12
C GLY A 97 7.19 6.82 -15.47
N SER A 98 7.68 6.04 -14.52
CA SER A 98 8.74 5.06 -14.74
C SER A 98 8.34 4.01 -15.78
N ALA A 99 7.12 3.48 -15.70
CA ALA A 99 6.62 2.50 -16.66
C ALA A 99 6.49 3.12 -18.04
N GLY A 100 5.99 4.36 -18.14
CA GLY A 100 5.87 5.09 -19.38
C GLY A 100 7.21 5.35 -20.05
N GLU A 101 8.22 5.68 -19.28
CA GLU A 101 9.58 5.86 -19.79
C GLU A 101 10.16 4.55 -20.32
N GLY A 102 9.86 3.44 -19.68
CA GLY A 102 10.32 2.12 -20.09
C GLY A 102 9.70 1.64 -21.40
N GLU A 103 8.54 2.15 -21.77
CA GLU A 103 7.84 1.80 -23.02
C GLU A 103 8.36 2.53 -24.23
N LYS A 104 9.12 3.56 -24.05
CA LYS A 104 9.73 4.33 -25.14
C LYS A 104 11.03 3.71 -25.58
#